data_d4edb7dee8d5300748abd2f4d31232a6
#
_entry.id   d4edb7dee8d5300748abd2f4d31232a6
#
_cell.length_a   1.000
_cell.length_b   1.000
_cell.length_c   1.000
_cell.angle_alpha   90.00
_cell.angle_beta   90.00
_cell.angle_gamma   90.00
#
_symmetry.space_group_name_H-M   'P 1'
#
loop_
_entity.id
_entity.type
_entity.pdbx_description
1 polymer ?
#
loop_
_entity_poly.entity_id
_entity_poly.type
_entity_poly.pdbx_seq_one_letter_code
_entity_poly.pdbx_strand_id
1 'polypeptide(L)'
;MKMLERVSARLLFLFIVVLWPAAAFGQTRETVRVTILHLNDTYQFTPVDGGKYGGLARVMTLKKNALKDNPNTLMTLGGDTVSPSVETRTYRGAQMIDAWNAVGLDYSVLGNHEFDIKTPELIDRIKESKFTWLGSNVIDSRTGKIFADLPPYIIREFGGVKIGFVGFLLPETKETSSIEESLKVTDFCETAKELVPKMRAKGANVIIGLTHLFMAQDKKLAGCEKFDLILGGHEHTLLQSSANGTPIFKMWADAREVGKFDLYIDTKSGKLASMDWQIIRVTDQIPDAPEFAPAVSKYRSLLDQLEVRVGATAVPLDALSYSVRTKETDIGNFIADAYRNAVGADIGFVNGGSIRADLSYNPGPLTKRDVLSMLPFNNPIVKVEVSGKLLLDILEHSVARSREDNEPG
;
A
#
# COMPACT_ATOMS: atom_id res chain seq x y z
N MET A 1 -85.93 -45.08 40.95
CA MET A 1 -85.78 -45.44 39.57
C MET A 1 -86.15 -44.25 38.74
N LYS A 2 -85.22 -43.39 38.34
CA LYS A 2 -85.23 -42.48 37.21
C LYS A 2 -83.85 -41.91 37.11
N MET A 3 -83.15 -42.26 36.02
CA MET A 3 -81.80 -41.74 35.65
C MET A 3 -81.91 -40.33 35.19
N LEU A 4 -81.13 -39.43 35.79
CA LEU A 4 -80.93 -38.07 35.31
C LEU A 4 -79.76 -38.00 34.34
N GLU A 5 -79.99 -37.71 33.11
CA GLU A 5 -78.99 -37.39 32.10
C GLU A 5 -78.38 -36.01 32.38
N ARG A 6 -77.08 -35.97 32.50
CA ARG A 6 -76.30 -34.71 32.52
C ARG A 6 -75.85 -34.33 31.09
N VAL A 7 -76.43 -33.28 30.56
CA VAL A 7 -75.96 -32.65 29.33
C VAL A 7 -74.79 -31.73 29.69
N SER A 8 -73.61 -32.07 29.24
CA SER A 8 -72.45 -31.19 29.34
C SER A 8 -72.29 -30.33 28.08
N ALA A 9 -72.58 -29.03 28.23
CA ALA A 9 -72.31 -28.04 27.22
C ALA A 9 -70.80 -27.82 27.05
N ARG A 10 -70.23 -28.20 25.93
CA ARG A 10 -68.85 -27.82 25.55
C ARG A 10 -68.92 -26.46 24.84
N LEU A 11 -68.38 -25.40 25.54
CA LEU A 11 -68.11 -24.12 24.91
C LEU A 11 -66.85 -24.28 24.01
N LEU A 12 -67.05 -24.11 22.70
CA LEU A 12 -66.00 -24.05 21.71
C LEU A 12 -65.50 -22.59 21.62
N PHE A 13 -64.34 -22.28 22.22
CA PHE A 13 -63.66 -20.99 22.05
C PHE A 13 -62.99 -20.95 20.66
N LEU A 14 -63.55 -20.19 19.71
CA LEU A 14 -62.93 -19.95 18.43
C LEU A 14 -61.87 -18.83 18.63
N PHE A 15 -60.59 -19.18 18.63
CA PHE A 15 -59.51 -18.20 18.58
C PHE A 15 -59.39 -17.72 17.11
N ILE A 16 -59.87 -16.52 16.83
CA ILE A 16 -59.59 -15.81 15.56
C ILE A 16 -58.19 -15.21 15.71
N VAL A 17 -57.18 -15.87 15.13
CA VAL A 17 -55.84 -15.28 14.93
C VAL A 17 -55.95 -14.31 13.76
N VAL A 18 -56.07 -13.04 14.06
CA VAL A 18 -55.90 -11.98 13.06
C VAL A 18 -54.41 -11.89 12.71
N LEU A 19 -53.99 -12.54 11.63
CA LEU A 19 -52.71 -12.33 11.00
C LEU A 19 -52.70 -10.94 10.37
N TRP A 20 -52.17 -9.96 11.13
CA TRP A 20 -51.83 -8.65 10.59
C TRP A 20 -50.60 -8.86 9.71
N PRO A 21 -50.67 -8.58 8.38
CA PRO A 21 -49.47 -8.59 7.60
C PRO A 21 -48.60 -7.42 8.12
N ALA A 22 -47.58 -7.72 8.87
CA ALA A 22 -46.48 -6.79 9.11
C ALA A 22 -45.84 -6.57 7.74
N ALA A 23 -46.34 -5.59 6.99
CA ALA A 23 -45.64 -5.04 5.86
C ALA A 23 -44.37 -4.41 6.44
N ALA A 24 -43.28 -5.17 6.49
CA ALA A 24 -41.97 -4.65 6.64
C ALA A 24 -41.68 -3.79 5.41
N PHE A 25 -42.11 -2.51 5.48
CA PHE A 25 -41.57 -1.50 4.59
C PHE A 25 -40.08 -1.40 4.89
N GLY A 26 -39.30 -2.28 4.29
CA GLY A 26 -37.88 -2.06 4.13
C GLY A 26 -37.76 -0.76 3.37
N GLN A 27 -37.47 0.35 4.07
CA GLN A 27 -37.05 1.57 3.39
C GLN A 27 -35.86 1.18 2.55
N THR A 28 -36.03 1.14 1.24
CA THR A 28 -34.90 1.03 0.31
C THR A 28 -34.03 2.24 0.57
N ARG A 29 -32.90 2.04 1.28
CA ARG A 29 -31.94 3.10 1.48
C ARG A 29 -31.39 3.46 0.11
N GLU A 30 -31.59 4.70 -0.29
CA GLU A 30 -30.98 5.23 -1.50
C GLU A 30 -29.48 5.42 -1.19
N THR A 31 -28.64 4.57 -1.77
CA THR A 31 -27.18 4.61 -1.55
C THR A 31 -26.47 4.97 -2.85
N VAL A 32 -25.40 5.73 -2.72
CA VAL A 32 -24.39 5.90 -3.77
C VAL A 32 -23.30 4.86 -3.56
N ARG A 33 -23.01 4.06 -4.59
CA ARG A 33 -21.85 3.16 -4.61
C ARG A 33 -20.64 3.91 -5.13
N VAL A 34 -19.54 3.91 -4.37
CA VAL A 34 -18.22 4.38 -4.81
C VAL A 34 -17.26 3.21 -4.71
N THR A 35 -16.57 2.90 -5.81
CA THR A 35 -15.58 1.83 -5.89
C THR A 35 -14.18 2.41 -5.75
N ILE A 36 -13.36 1.85 -4.86
CA ILE A 36 -11.95 2.19 -4.72
C ILE A 36 -11.12 0.96 -5.06
N LEU A 37 -10.21 1.11 -6.01
CA LEU A 37 -9.12 0.16 -6.27
C LEU A 37 -7.88 0.66 -5.55
N HIS A 38 -7.31 -0.16 -4.69
CA HIS A 38 -6.14 0.21 -3.88
C HIS A 38 -4.98 -0.74 -4.09
N LEU A 39 -3.78 -0.16 -4.19
CA LEU A 39 -2.48 -0.82 -4.21
C LEU A 39 -1.52 -0.06 -3.30
N ASN A 40 -0.35 -0.64 -3.05
CA ASN A 40 0.75 0.02 -2.35
C ASN A 40 2.10 -0.55 -2.82
N ASP A 41 3.19 0.15 -2.52
CA ASP A 41 4.56 -0.35 -2.68
C ASP A 41 4.79 -0.98 -4.06
N THR A 42 4.58 -0.21 -5.12
CA THR A 42 4.67 -0.68 -6.49
C THR A 42 5.87 -0.07 -7.19
N TYR A 43 6.95 -0.81 -7.26
CA TYR A 43 8.26 -0.34 -7.72
C TYR A 43 8.52 -0.60 -9.20
N GLN A 44 7.75 -1.52 -9.80
CA GLN A 44 7.92 -1.96 -11.17
C GLN A 44 6.61 -1.89 -11.95
N PHE A 45 6.67 -1.39 -13.18
CA PHE A 45 5.53 -1.40 -14.08
C PHE A 45 5.35 -2.72 -14.83
N THR A 46 6.43 -3.54 -14.91
CA THR A 46 6.41 -4.87 -15.52
C THR A 46 5.91 -5.92 -14.53
N PRO A 47 5.37 -7.04 -15.03
CA PRO A 47 5.07 -8.17 -14.16
C PRO A 47 6.31 -8.72 -13.45
N VAL A 48 6.12 -9.25 -12.25
CA VAL A 48 7.14 -9.87 -11.39
C VAL A 48 7.01 -11.39 -11.36
N ASP A 49 7.92 -12.09 -10.65
CA ASP A 49 7.93 -13.55 -10.51
C ASP A 49 7.89 -14.27 -11.88
N GLY A 50 8.80 -13.89 -12.76
CA GLY A 50 8.86 -14.46 -14.11
C GLY A 50 7.64 -14.14 -14.99
N GLY A 51 6.96 -13.05 -14.73
CA GLY A 51 5.80 -12.62 -15.50
C GLY A 51 4.45 -13.12 -14.93
N LYS A 52 4.47 -13.89 -13.85
CA LYS A 52 3.29 -14.54 -13.28
C LYS A 52 2.35 -13.58 -12.56
N TYR A 53 2.90 -12.62 -11.81
CA TYR A 53 2.12 -11.70 -10.99
C TYR A 53 2.39 -10.24 -11.33
N GLY A 54 1.49 -9.36 -10.88
CA GLY A 54 1.65 -7.91 -11.04
C GLY A 54 1.56 -7.42 -12.48
N GLY A 55 2.17 -6.27 -12.72
CA GLY A 55 2.18 -5.60 -14.02
C GLY A 55 1.07 -4.56 -14.16
N LEU A 56 1.47 -3.30 -14.38
CA LEU A 56 0.53 -2.17 -14.44
C LEU A 56 -0.36 -2.19 -15.67
N ALA A 57 0.01 -2.90 -16.74
CA ALA A 57 -0.87 -3.16 -17.89
C ALA A 57 -2.12 -3.97 -17.48
N ARG A 58 -1.96 -4.96 -16.61
CA ARG A 58 -3.06 -5.77 -16.05
C ARG A 58 -3.90 -4.95 -15.07
N VAL A 59 -3.24 -4.13 -14.23
CA VAL A 59 -3.92 -3.19 -13.33
C VAL A 59 -4.80 -2.21 -14.10
N MET A 60 -4.32 -1.69 -15.24
CA MET A 60 -5.10 -0.85 -16.13
C MET A 60 -6.35 -1.58 -16.66
N THR A 61 -6.25 -2.85 -17.01
CA THR A 61 -7.40 -3.68 -17.40
C THR A 61 -8.42 -3.78 -16.27
N LEU A 62 -7.97 -4.04 -15.04
CA LEU A 62 -8.85 -4.09 -13.86
C LEU A 62 -9.56 -2.75 -13.62
N LYS A 63 -8.84 -1.64 -13.73
CA LYS A 63 -9.44 -0.30 -13.58
C LYS A 63 -10.49 -0.04 -14.67
N LYS A 64 -10.21 -0.36 -15.92
CA LYS A 64 -11.16 -0.21 -17.02
C LYS A 64 -12.44 -1.03 -16.78
N ASN A 65 -12.29 -2.26 -16.27
CA ASN A 65 -13.43 -3.11 -15.95
C ASN A 65 -14.26 -2.55 -14.77
N ALA A 66 -13.60 -2.06 -13.73
CA ALA A 66 -14.28 -1.43 -12.60
C ALA A 66 -15.03 -0.16 -13.01
N LEU A 67 -14.45 0.68 -13.89
CA LEU A 67 -15.11 1.88 -14.42
C LEU A 67 -16.34 1.54 -15.30
N LYS A 68 -16.33 0.42 -16.01
CA LYS A 68 -17.49 -0.07 -16.76
C LYS A 68 -18.62 -0.53 -15.84
N ASP A 69 -18.26 -1.17 -14.70
CA ASP A 69 -19.20 -1.64 -13.69
C ASP A 69 -19.77 -0.47 -12.85
N ASN A 70 -18.90 0.47 -12.47
CA ASN A 70 -19.29 1.64 -11.70
C ASN A 70 -18.46 2.88 -12.13
N PRO A 71 -19.08 3.89 -12.75
CA PRO A 71 -18.38 5.12 -13.15
C PRO A 71 -17.82 5.91 -11.95
N ASN A 72 -18.37 5.71 -10.74
CA ASN A 72 -17.83 6.29 -9.50
C ASN A 72 -16.65 5.45 -8.98
N THR A 73 -15.67 5.17 -9.83
CA THR A 73 -14.47 4.39 -9.47
C THR A 73 -13.26 5.29 -9.36
N LEU A 74 -12.49 5.08 -8.28
CA LEU A 74 -11.20 5.70 -8.01
C LEU A 74 -10.11 4.63 -7.92
N MET A 75 -8.86 5.03 -8.18
CA MET A 75 -7.68 4.22 -7.88
C MET A 75 -6.75 4.99 -6.95
N THR A 76 -6.29 4.34 -5.89
CA THR A 76 -5.40 4.91 -4.88
C THR A 76 -4.15 4.08 -4.70
N LEU A 77 -3.05 4.74 -4.34
CA LEU A 77 -1.76 4.12 -4.06
C LEU A 77 -1.30 4.51 -2.64
N GLY A 78 -0.93 3.51 -1.86
CA GLY A 78 -0.44 3.64 -0.49
C GLY A 78 1.03 4.05 -0.39
N GLY A 79 1.56 4.78 -1.38
CA GLY A 79 2.95 5.24 -1.39
C GLY A 79 3.95 4.22 -1.92
N ASP A 80 5.22 4.61 -1.95
CA ASP A 80 6.38 3.84 -2.39
C ASP A 80 6.27 3.34 -3.83
N THR A 81 6.56 4.23 -4.78
CA THR A 81 6.52 3.88 -6.19
C THR A 81 7.68 4.48 -7.01
N VAL A 82 8.27 5.58 -6.53
CA VAL A 82 9.35 6.23 -7.26
C VAL A 82 10.64 5.44 -7.18
N SER A 83 10.92 4.81 -6.03
CA SER A 83 12.10 4.01 -5.71
C SER A 83 11.69 2.86 -4.76
N PRO A 84 12.48 1.78 -4.66
CA PRO A 84 13.65 1.46 -5.46
C PRO A 84 13.31 0.62 -6.69
N SER A 85 14.00 0.87 -7.80
CA SER A 85 14.03 -0.06 -8.93
C SER A 85 15.29 0.11 -9.76
N VAL A 86 15.56 -0.84 -10.65
CA VAL A 86 16.69 -0.76 -11.58
C VAL A 86 16.55 0.47 -12.47
N GLU A 87 15.35 0.76 -12.92
CA GLU A 87 15.02 1.90 -13.77
C GLU A 87 15.18 3.23 -13.05
N THR A 88 14.87 3.29 -11.74
CA THR A 88 14.99 4.51 -10.94
C THR A 88 16.41 5.03 -10.88
N ARG A 89 17.42 4.16 -10.94
CA ARG A 89 18.83 4.56 -11.02
C ARG A 89 19.10 5.49 -12.21
N THR A 90 18.41 5.26 -13.32
CA THR A 90 18.57 6.04 -14.58
C THR A 90 17.52 7.13 -14.72
N TYR A 91 16.25 6.80 -14.46
CA TYR A 91 15.11 7.66 -14.81
C TYR A 91 14.53 8.40 -13.60
N ARG A 92 15.09 8.20 -12.40
CA ARG A 92 14.68 8.93 -11.18
C ARG A 92 13.17 8.92 -10.95
N GLY A 93 12.54 7.75 -11.16
CA GLY A 93 11.11 7.53 -10.93
C GLY A 93 10.18 7.93 -12.08
N ALA A 94 10.69 8.61 -13.13
CA ALA A 94 9.85 9.04 -14.26
C ALA A 94 9.11 7.88 -14.94
N GLN A 95 9.70 6.68 -14.96
CA GLN A 95 9.09 5.47 -15.51
C GLN A 95 7.80 5.08 -14.78
N MET A 96 7.77 5.24 -13.47
CA MET A 96 6.59 4.92 -12.67
C MET A 96 5.52 6.00 -12.78
N ILE A 97 5.93 7.28 -12.86
CA ILE A 97 4.97 8.37 -13.08
C ILE A 97 4.27 8.21 -14.42
N ASP A 98 5.01 7.95 -15.52
CA ASP A 98 4.40 7.71 -16.83
C ASP A 98 3.48 6.48 -16.81
N ALA A 99 3.89 5.41 -16.12
CA ALA A 99 3.08 4.20 -15.99
C ALA A 99 1.77 4.47 -15.22
N TRP A 100 1.82 5.16 -14.08
CA TRP A 100 0.64 5.53 -13.30
C TRP A 100 -0.25 6.54 -14.02
N ASN A 101 0.33 7.48 -14.75
CA ASN A 101 -0.41 8.40 -15.61
C ASN A 101 -1.19 7.65 -16.69
N ALA A 102 -0.61 6.58 -17.26
CA ALA A 102 -1.28 5.75 -18.25
C ALA A 102 -2.42 4.91 -17.63
N VAL A 103 -2.18 4.29 -16.47
CA VAL A 103 -3.23 3.55 -15.71
C VAL A 103 -4.36 4.49 -15.29
N GLY A 104 -4.05 5.79 -15.10
CA GLY A 104 -4.99 6.79 -14.62
C GLY A 104 -5.18 6.74 -13.11
N LEU A 105 -4.11 6.59 -12.33
CA LEU A 105 -4.15 6.73 -10.87
C LEU A 105 -4.87 8.04 -10.50
N ASP A 106 -5.65 8.04 -9.41
CA ASP A 106 -6.34 9.23 -8.94
C ASP A 106 -5.59 9.89 -7.78
N TYR A 107 -5.20 9.13 -6.77
CA TYR A 107 -4.53 9.64 -5.57
C TYR A 107 -3.40 8.71 -5.11
N SER A 108 -2.30 9.30 -4.66
CA SER A 108 -1.20 8.62 -3.98
C SER A 108 -0.84 9.35 -2.69
N VAL A 109 -0.41 8.62 -1.66
CA VAL A 109 0.28 9.20 -0.52
C VAL A 109 1.79 9.11 -0.75
N LEU A 110 2.58 10.01 -0.17
CA LEU A 110 4.03 9.87 -0.13
C LEU A 110 4.41 8.71 0.79
N GLY A 111 5.29 7.81 0.32
CA GLY A 111 5.98 6.85 1.14
C GLY A 111 7.42 7.28 1.43
N ASN A 112 8.17 6.49 2.19
CA ASN A 112 9.56 6.83 2.52
C ASN A 112 10.47 6.72 1.28
N HIS A 113 10.22 5.79 0.38
CA HIS A 113 11.04 5.60 -0.82
C HIS A 113 10.81 6.65 -1.92
N GLU A 114 9.84 7.54 -1.80
CA GLU A 114 9.78 8.74 -2.61
C GLU A 114 10.98 9.66 -2.33
N PHE A 115 11.54 9.61 -1.12
CA PHE A 115 12.67 10.44 -0.69
C PHE A 115 14.05 9.77 -0.91
N ASP A 116 14.14 8.66 -1.62
CA ASP A 116 15.42 8.07 -2.06
C ASP A 116 16.08 8.84 -3.19
N ILE A 117 15.30 9.58 -3.97
CA ILE A 117 15.78 10.53 -4.98
C ILE A 117 15.92 11.93 -4.36
N LYS A 118 16.65 12.81 -5.03
CA LYS A 118 16.83 14.18 -4.55
C LYS A 118 15.51 14.94 -4.54
N THR A 119 15.32 15.83 -3.57
CA THR A 119 14.11 16.63 -3.42
C THR A 119 13.69 17.36 -4.69
N PRO A 120 14.58 18.01 -5.48
CA PRO A 120 14.19 18.62 -6.77
C PRO A 120 13.66 17.59 -7.78
N GLU A 121 14.26 16.39 -7.82
CA GLU A 121 13.81 15.30 -8.70
C GLU A 121 12.41 14.83 -8.29
N LEU A 122 12.14 14.68 -6.98
CA LEU A 122 10.81 14.32 -6.48
C LEU A 122 9.76 15.40 -6.82
N ILE A 123 10.11 16.68 -6.67
CA ILE A 123 9.23 17.78 -7.05
C ILE A 123 8.89 17.71 -8.56
N ASP A 124 9.85 17.34 -9.40
CA ASP A 124 9.59 17.14 -10.83
C ASP A 124 8.63 15.96 -11.06
N ARG A 125 8.81 14.83 -10.37
CA ARG A 125 7.88 13.69 -10.43
C ARG A 125 6.47 14.07 -10.01
N ILE A 126 6.34 14.86 -8.95
CA ILE A 126 5.04 15.38 -8.49
C ILE A 126 4.37 16.24 -9.56
N LYS A 127 5.12 17.14 -10.21
CA LYS A 127 4.61 18.00 -11.29
C LYS A 127 4.21 17.23 -12.56
N GLU A 128 4.92 16.14 -12.89
CA GLU A 128 4.65 15.28 -14.04
C GLU A 128 3.43 14.37 -13.81
N SER A 129 3.03 14.19 -12.54
CA SER A 129 1.91 13.33 -12.16
C SER A 129 0.58 13.96 -12.61
N LYS A 130 -0.28 13.15 -13.26
CA LYS A 130 -1.67 13.50 -13.58
C LYS A 130 -2.64 13.15 -12.45
N PHE A 131 -2.14 12.58 -11.38
CA PHE A 131 -2.85 12.25 -10.15
C PHE A 131 -2.40 13.17 -9.02
N THR A 132 -3.17 13.21 -7.93
CA THR A 132 -2.85 14.07 -6.80
C THR A 132 -2.09 13.29 -5.74
N TRP A 133 -0.95 13.83 -5.33
CA TRP A 133 -0.19 13.36 -4.18
C TRP A 133 -0.74 13.95 -2.89
N LEU A 134 -0.69 13.17 -1.81
CA LEU A 134 -0.98 13.57 -0.44
C LEU A 134 0.26 13.34 0.43
N GLY A 135 0.53 14.28 1.31
CA GLY A 135 1.63 14.24 2.29
C GLY A 135 1.30 15.20 3.42
N SER A 136 0.14 14.99 4.04
CA SER A 136 -0.50 15.96 4.94
C SER A 136 0.33 16.30 6.16
N ASN A 137 1.22 15.39 6.58
CA ASN A 137 2.14 15.57 7.70
C ASN A 137 3.60 15.81 7.29
N VAL A 138 3.88 16.08 6.01
CA VAL A 138 5.24 16.42 5.51
C VAL A 138 5.35 17.92 5.34
N ILE A 139 6.13 18.58 6.20
CA ILE A 139 6.24 20.04 6.27
C ILE A 139 7.63 20.50 5.83
N ASP A 140 7.68 21.43 4.89
CA ASP A 140 8.92 22.16 4.59
C ASP A 140 9.16 23.23 5.66
N SER A 141 10.15 23.03 6.51
CA SER A 141 10.47 23.91 7.63
C SER A 141 10.94 25.31 7.19
N ARG A 142 11.36 25.47 5.93
CA ARG A 142 11.78 26.75 5.35
C ARG A 142 10.58 27.66 5.08
N THR A 143 9.43 27.08 4.78
CA THR A 143 8.20 27.81 4.42
C THR A 143 7.08 27.67 5.45
N GLY A 144 7.16 26.65 6.31
CA GLY A 144 6.08 26.28 7.23
C GLY A 144 4.87 25.64 6.54
N LYS A 145 4.95 25.34 5.23
CA LYS A 145 3.87 24.78 4.43
C LYS A 145 4.08 23.25 4.23
N ILE A 146 3.03 22.60 3.78
CA ILE A 146 3.12 21.20 3.30
C ILE A 146 4.11 21.15 2.11
N PHE A 147 4.93 20.11 2.11
CA PHE A 147 5.94 19.87 1.09
C PHE A 147 5.37 19.97 -0.33
N ALA A 148 6.10 20.60 -1.23
CA ALA A 148 5.76 20.80 -2.65
C ALA A 148 4.37 21.43 -2.88
N ASP A 149 3.85 22.21 -1.91
CA ASP A 149 2.50 22.79 -1.93
C ASP A 149 1.38 21.76 -2.16
N LEU A 150 1.59 20.50 -1.72
CA LEU A 150 0.59 19.45 -1.79
C LEU A 150 -0.68 19.83 -1.01
N PRO A 151 -1.87 19.41 -1.44
CA PRO A 151 -3.10 19.70 -0.71
C PRO A 151 -3.09 18.97 0.64
N PRO A 152 -3.58 19.62 1.72
CA PRO A 152 -3.66 19.01 3.05
C PRO A 152 -4.61 17.82 3.10
N TYR A 153 -5.60 17.79 2.22
CA TYR A 153 -6.57 16.73 1.99
C TYR A 153 -7.33 16.98 0.69
N ILE A 154 -8.08 15.99 0.22
CA ILE A 154 -8.95 16.08 -0.95
C ILE A 154 -10.37 15.78 -0.51
N ILE A 155 -11.36 16.49 -1.04
CA ILE A 155 -12.79 16.14 -0.91
C ILE A 155 -13.34 15.99 -2.32
N ARG A 156 -13.90 14.81 -2.64
CA ARG A 156 -14.52 14.51 -3.92
C ARG A 156 -15.99 14.12 -3.72
N GLU A 157 -16.85 14.64 -4.58
CA GLU A 157 -18.27 14.39 -4.52
C GLU A 157 -18.70 13.33 -5.54
N PHE A 158 -19.63 12.46 -5.12
CA PHE A 158 -20.23 11.41 -5.90
C PHE A 158 -21.72 11.35 -5.60
N GLY A 159 -22.57 11.72 -6.55
CA GLY A 159 -24.03 11.61 -6.40
C GLY A 159 -24.59 12.27 -5.13
N GLY A 160 -24.03 13.43 -4.74
CA GLY A 160 -24.45 14.19 -3.56
C GLY A 160 -23.78 13.80 -2.25
N VAL A 161 -22.92 12.77 -2.23
CA VAL A 161 -22.10 12.40 -1.05
C VAL A 161 -20.64 12.79 -1.26
N LYS A 162 -19.97 13.23 -0.20
CA LYS A 162 -18.59 13.70 -0.23
C LYS A 162 -17.66 12.75 0.51
N ILE A 163 -16.61 12.30 -0.17
CA ILE A 163 -15.54 11.48 0.41
C ILE A 163 -14.30 12.35 0.56
N GLY A 164 -13.74 12.37 1.76
CA GLY A 164 -12.50 13.04 2.06
C GLY A 164 -11.34 12.06 2.14
N PHE A 165 -10.20 12.42 1.54
CA PHE A 165 -8.94 11.68 1.57
C PHE A 165 -7.87 12.53 2.22
N VAL A 166 -7.13 11.94 3.16
CA VAL A 166 -6.00 12.58 3.86
C VAL A 166 -4.83 11.61 3.89
N GLY A 167 -3.60 12.10 3.70
CA GLY A 167 -2.43 11.26 3.50
C GLY A 167 -1.40 11.37 4.63
N PHE A 168 -0.87 10.24 5.13
CA PHE A 168 0.11 10.23 6.22
C PHE A 168 1.33 9.38 5.88
N LEU A 169 2.50 9.98 6.11
CA LEU A 169 3.82 9.37 6.00
C LEU A 169 4.34 9.01 7.39
N LEU A 170 5.06 7.90 7.50
CA LEU A 170 5.68 7.45 8.75
C LEU A 170 6.81 8.40 9.21
N PRO A 171 6.90 8.72 10.51
CA PRO A 171 7.96 9.58 11.05
C PRO A 171 9.36 9.01 10.85
N GLU A 172 9.51 7.68 10.82
CA GLU A 172 10.75 6.93 10.64
C GLU A 172 11.36 7.07 9.23
N THR A 173 10.73 7.84 8.35
CA THR A 173 11.26 8.18 7.01
C THR A 173 12.68 8.78 7.10
N LYS A 174 13.04 9.45 8.20
CA LYS A 174 14.36 9.99 8.41
C LYS A 174 15.45 8.92 8.54
N GLU A 175 15.10 7.76 9.06
CA GLU A 175 15.99 6.63 9.27
C GLU A 175 16.01 5.70 8.06
N THR A 176 14.92 5.69 7.27
CA THR A 176 14.71 4.69 6.20
C THR A 176 14.91 5.25 4.79
N SER A 177 15.16 6.55 4.64
CA SER A 177 15.36 7.20 3.34
C SER A 177 16.31 8.41 3.41
N SER A 178 16.50 9.08 2.27
CA SER A 178 17.37 10.25 2.14
C SER A 178 16.62 11.58 2.22
N ILE A 179 15.57 11.66 3.04
CA ILE A 179 14.78 12.89 3.20
C ILE A 179 15.65 14.05 3.70
N GLU A 180 15.54 15.22 3.08
CA GLU A 180 16.29 16.40 3.49
C GLU A 180 15.91 16.88 4.89
N GLU A 181 16.88 17.37 5.67
CA GLU A 181 16.67 17.88 7.03
C GLU A 181 15.66 19.05 7.09
N SER A 182 15.52 19.77 6.00
CA SER A 182 14.51 20.85 5.86
C SER A 182 13.08 20.33 5.81
N LEU A 183 12.88 19.05 5.52
CA LEU A 183 11.57 18.42 5.50
C LEU A 183 11.32 17.70 6.83
N LYS A 184 10.22 18.04 7.48
CA LYS A 184 9.81 17.45 8.75
C LYS A 184 8.57 16.59 8.57
N VAL A 185 8.63 15.34 8.99
CA VAL A 185 7.45 14.49 9.12
C VAL A 185 6.89 14.72 10.53
N THR A 186 5.72 15.36 10.62
CA THR A 186 5.04 15.67 11.88
C THR A 186 4.22 14.47 12.37
N ASP A 187 3.83 14.50 13.66
CA ASP A 187 3.00 13.43 14.22
C ASP A 187 1.69 13.28 13.44
N PHE A 188 1.41 12.07 12.98
CA PHE A 188 0.23 11.78 12.17
C PHE A 188 -1.06 11.91 12.97
N CYS A 189 -1.05 11.66 14.29
CA CYS A 189 -2.21 11.83 15.15
C CYS A 189 -2.58 13.32 15.33
N GLU A 190 -1.60 14.17 15.58
CA GLU A 190 -1.86 15.61 15.73
C GLU A 190 -2.34 16.20 14.40
N THR A 191 -1.74 15.76 13.29
CA THR A 191 -2.21 16.16 11.95
C THR A 191 -3.63 15.68 11.65
N ALA A 192 -3.99 14.46 12.05
CA ALA A 192 -5.34 13.93 11.89
C ALA A 192 -6.36 14.71 12.71
N LYS A 193 -6.06 15.00 13.99
CA LYS A 193 -6.92 15.82 14.88
C LYS A 193 -7.16 17.21 14.33
N GLU A 194 -6.20 17.77 13.59
CA GLU A 194 -6.37 19.07 12.95
C GLU A 194 -7.22 18.99 11.69
N LEU A 195 -6.93 18.03 10.81
CA LEU A 195 -7.48 18.01 9.44
C LEU A 195 -8.84 17.32 9.35
N VAL A 196 -9.07 16.21 10.06
CA VAL A 196 -10.32 15.43 9.97
C VAL A 196 -11.54 16.27 10.35
N PRO A 197 -11.53 17.04 11.46
CA PRO A 197 -12.64 17.96 11.78
C PRO A 197 -12.87 19.03 10.71
N LYS A 198 -11.81 19.57 10.10
CA LYS A 198 -11.92 20.54 9.00
C LYS A 198 -12.59 19.94 7.75
N MET A 199 -12.26 18.69 7.44
CA MET A 199 -12.89 17.95 6.33
C MET A 199 -14.38 17.72 6.60
N ARG A 200 -14.74 17.28 7.82
CA ARG A 200 -16.13 17.10 8.26
C ARG A 200 -16.90 18.43 8.18
N ALA A 201 -16.30 19.55 8.65
CA ALA A 201 -16.91 20.88 8.57
C ALA A 201 -17.15 21.36 7.13
N LYS A 202 -16.35 20.89 6.15
CA LYS A 202 -16.57 21.11 4.71
C LYS A 202 -17.55 20.12 4.07
N GLY A 203 -18.19 19.28 4.88
CA GLY A 203 -19.23 18.37 4.48
C GLY A 203 -18.73 17.00 4.00
N ALA A 204 -17.50 16.61 4.30
CA ALA A 204 -17.05 15.25 4.01
C ALA A 204 -17.87 14.25 4.84
N ASN A 205 -18.58 13.37 4.14
CA ASN A 205 -19.45 12.35 4.72
C ASN A 205 -18.65 11.13 5.19
N VAL A 206 -17.70 10.70 4.39
CA VAL A 206 -16.80 9.56 4.61
C VAL A 206 -15.36 10.07 4.61
N ILE A 207 -14.54 9.63 5.55
CA ILE A 207 -13.11 9.97 5.65
C ILE A 207 -12.29 8.73 5.43
N ILE A 208 -11.39 8.80 4.45
CA ILE A 208 -10.44 7.72 4.13
C ILE A 208 -9.02 8.20 4.41
N GLY A 209 -8.32 7.48 5.26
CA GLY A 209 -6.88 7.63 5.43
C GLY A 209 -6.14 6.88 4.32
N LEU A 210 -5.31 7.57 3.55
CA LEU A 210 -4.29 6.95 2.71
C LEU A 210 -2.98 7.02 3.48
N THR A 211 -2.40 5.88 3.83
CA THR A 211 -1.28 5.86 4.75
C THR A 211 -0.07 5.15 4.18
N HIS A 212 1.10 5.65 4.55
CA HIS A 212 2.34 4.91 4.43
C HIS A 212 2.94 4.85 5.84
N LEU A 213 2.34 4.02 6.68
CA LEU A 213 2.61 3.85 8.11
C LEU A 213 2.80 2.36 8.40
N PHE A 214 3.39 2.03 9.55
CA PHE A 214 3.34 0.68 10.07
C PHE A 214 1.91 0.29 10.50
N MET A 215 1.53 -0.97 10.42
CA MET A 215 0.19 -1.44 10.86
C MET A 215 -0.12 -1.02 12.32
N ALA A 216 0.88 -1.03 13.19
CA ALA A 216 0.73 -0.56 14.58
C ALA A 216 0.40 0.95 14.63
N GLN A 217 1.01 1.74 13.73
CA GLN A 217 0.74 3.18 13.61
C GLN A 217 -0.63 3.45 12.98
N ASP A 218 -1.05 2.65 12.00
CA ASP A 218 -2.42 2.75 11.44
C ASP A 218 -3.49 2.46 12.51
N LYS A 219 -3.26 1.45 13.35
CA LYS A 219 -4.14 1.18 14.50
C LYS A 219 -4.16 2.34 15.50
N LYS A 220 -3.02 2.98 15.76
CA LYS A 220 -2.91 4.17 16.59
C LYS A 220 -3.67 5.34 15.94
N LEU A 221 -3.47 5.58 14.65
CA LEU A 221 -4.16 6.63 13.88
C LEU A 221 -5.69 6.49 13.96
N ALA A 222 -6.21 5.28 13.81
CA ALA A 222 -7.63 4.96 13.96
C ALA A 222 -8.18 5.27 15.37
N GLY A 223 -7.30 5.39 16.37
CA GLY A 223 -7.63 5.82 17.74
C GLY A 223 -7.55 7.33 17.96
N CYS A 224 -6.89 8.08 17.06
CA CYS A 224 -6.69 9.52 17.20
C CYS A 224 -7.89 10.31 16.69
N GLU A 225 -8.49 9.85 15.59
CA GLU A 225 -9.66 10.43 14.94
C GLU A 225 -10.53 9.35 14.29
N LYS A 226 -11.78 9.69 13.94
CA LYS A 226 -12.69 8.75 13.29
C LYS A 226 -12.49 8.73 11.78
N PHE A 227 -11.89 7.65 11.31
CA PHE A 227 -11.85 7.25 9.90
C PHE A 227 -12.94 6.22 9.60
N ASP A 228 -13.44 6.21 8.37
CA ASP A 228 -14.39 5.20 7.89
C ASP A 228 -13.65 4.02 7.24
N LEU A 229 -12.43 4.28 6.73
CA LEU A 229 -11.53 3.29 6.13
C LEU A 229 -10.10 3.82 6.16
N ILE A 230 -9.11 2.94 6.38
CA ILE A 230 -7.69 3.21 6.16
C ILE A 230 -7.17 2.24 5.10
N LEU A 231 -6.54 2.79 4.07
CA LEU A 231 -5.88 2.09 2.98
C LEU A 231 -4.40 2.44 3.03
N GLY A 232 -3.58 1.49 3.43
CA GLY A 232 -2.18 1.71 3.76
C GLY A 232 -1.18 1.01 2.84
N GLY A 233 0.11 1.31 3.07
CA GLY A 233 1.27 0.68 2.46
C GLY A 233 2.35 0.37 3.48
N HIS A 234 3.61 0.29 3.03
CA HIS A 234 4.84 0.11 3.78
C HIS A 234 5.24 -1.35 4.06
N GLU A 235 4.40 -2.16 4.66
CA GLU A 235 4.67 -3.59 4.79
C GLU A 235 4.30 -4.29 3.48
N HIS A 236 5.22 -4.89 2.81
CA HIS A 236 5.08 -5.52 1.49
C HIS A 236 4.25 -6.81 1.51
N THR A 237 3.28 -6.92 2.40
CA THR A 237 2.44 -8.12 2.56
C THR A 237 0.98 -7.76 2.73
N LEU A 238 0.10 -8.69 2.36
CA LEU A 238 -1.34 -8.54 2.55
C LEU A 238 -1.68 -8.52 4.04
N LEU A 239 -2.14 -7.38 4.53
CA LEU A 239 -2.57 -7.22 5.92
C LEU A 239 -4.00 -6.68 5.98
N GLN A 240 -4.76 -7.24 6.90
CA GLN A 240 -6.10 -6.76 7.25
C GLN A 240 -6.22 -6.65 8.75
N SER A 241 -6.74 -5.53 9.22
CA SER A 241 -6.98 -5.31 10.64
C SER A 241 -8.19 -4.39 10.85
N SER A 242 -8.55 -4.17 12.10
CA SER A 242 -9.54 -3.19 12.50
C SER A 242 -9.16 -2.61 13.85
N ALA A 243 -9.29 -1.29 14.01
CA ALA A 243 -9.08 -0.61 15.28
C ALA A 243 -10.12 0.49 15.45
N ASN A 244 -10.70 0.61 16.65
CA ASN A 244 -11.73 1.60 16.97
C ASN A 244 -12.90 1.67 15.96
N GLY A 245 -13.26 0.51 15.37
CA GLY A 245 -14.30 0.38 14.37
C GLY A 245 -13.93 0.94 12.99
N THR A 246 -12.64 1.18 12.74
CA THR A 246 -12.09 1.55 11.44
C THR A 246 -11.40 0.33 10.82
N PRO A 247 -11.86 -0.17 9.66
CA PRO A 247 -11.15 -1.22 8.92
C PRO A 247 -9.87 -0.67 8.30
N ILE A 248 -8.81 -1.50 8.26
CA ILE A 248 -7.47 -1.17 7.78
C ILE A 248 -7.02 -2.26 6.83
N PHE A 249 -6.58 -1.89 5.63
CA PHE A 249 -6.10 -2.83 4.62
C PHE A 249 -4.78 -2.36 4.00
N LYS A 250 -3.90 -3.32 3.75
CA LYS A 250 -2.66 -3.15 2.97
C LYS A 250 -2.54 -4.31 1.99
N MET A 251 -2.03 -4.03 0.80
CA MET A 251 -1.89 -5.03 -0.26
C MET A 251 -0.44 -5.54 -0.30
N TRP A 252 -0.23 -6.62 -1.02
CA TRP A 252 1.12 -7.09 -1.33
C TRP A 252 1.79 -6.14 -2.33
N ALA A 253 3.12 -5.97 -2.20
CA ALA A 253 3.91 -5.11 -3.08
C ALA A 253 3.88 -5.53 -4.56
N ASP A 254 4.36 -4.62 -5.44
CA ASP A 254 4.52 -4.81 -6.89
C ASP A 254 3.24 -5.21 -7.61
N ALA A 255 2.12 -4.64 -7.16
CA ALA A 255 0.80 -4.88 -7.76
C ALA A 255 0.44 -6.37 -7.89
N ARG A 256 0.97 -7.26 -7.03
CA ARG A 256 0.57 -8.68 -7.00
C ARG A 256 -0.91 -8.84 -6.66
N GLU A 257 -1.47 -7.86 -5.99
CA GLU A 257 -2.88 -7.80 -5.61
C GLU A 257 -3.42 -6.39 -5.75
N VAL A 258 -4.73 -6.31 -5.99
CA VAL A 258 -5.52 -5.07 -5.96
C VAL A 258 -6.67 -5.27 -4.98
N GLY A 259 -6.75 -4.41 -3.98
CA GLY A 259 -7.94 -4.32 -3.13
C GLY A 259 -9.05 -3.57 -3.88
N LYS A 260 -10.22 -4.19 -4.01
CA LYS A 260 -11.43 -3.53 -4.51
C LYS A 260 -12.39 -3.33 -3.35
N PHE A 261 -12.79 -2.09 -3.11
CA PHE A 261 -13.68 -1.69 -2.03
C PHE A 261 -14.90 -0.98 -2.62
N ASP A 262 -16.07 -1.56 -2.48
CA ASP A 262 -17.35 -0.94 -2.86
C ASP A 262 -18.00 -0.33 -1.62
N LEU A 263 -17.98 0.99 -1.53
CA LEU A 263 -18.55 1.76 -0.43
C LEU A 263 -19.99 2.16 -0.79
N TYR A 264 -20.96 1.75 0.02
CA TYR A 264 -22.35 2.13 -0.11
C TYR A 264 -22.68 3.21 0.90
N ILE A 265 -22.89 4.43 0.43
CA ILE A 265 -23.08 5.62 1.27
C ILE A 265 -24.53 6.05 1.17
N ASP A 266 -25.23 6.09 2.30
CA ASP A 266 -26.62 6.52 2.40
C ASP A 266 -26.75 8.02 2.08
N THR A 267 -27.53 8.37 1.07
CA THR A 267 -27.61 9.75 0.58
C THR A 267 -28.32 10.70 1.55
N LYS A 268 -29.17 10.19 2.45
CA LYS A 268 -29.92 11.00 3.40
C LYS A 268 -29.10 11.31 4.64
N SER A 269 -28.44 10.30 5.20
CA SER A 269 -27.63 10.46 6.41
C SER A 269 -26.18 10.87 6.12
N GLY A 270 -25.70 10.66 4.90
CA GLY A 270 -24.31 10.81 4.50
C GLY A 270 -23.36 9.77 5.12
N LYS A 271 -23.87 8.73 5.78
CA LYS A 271 -23.03 7.73 6.47
C LYS A 271 -22.71 6.56 5.56
N LEU A 272 -21.55 5.97 5.74
CA LEU A 272 -21.20 4.66 5.18
C LEU A 272 -22.21 3.63 5.74
N ALA A 273 -23.06 3.10 4.88
CA ALA A 273 -24.10 2.13 5.25
C ALA A 273 -23.53 0.71 5.28
N SER A 274 -22.70 0.37 4.29
CA SER A 274 -21.97 -0.89 4.20
C SER A 274 -20.77 -0.74 3.29
N MET A 275 -19.86 -1.71 3.37
CA MET A 275 -18.71 -1.84 2.51
C MET A 275 -18.56 -3.32 2.13
N ASP A 276 -18.48 -3.58 0.83
CA ASP A 276 -18.03 -4.87 0.31
C ASP A 276 -16.57 -4.72 -0.13
N TRP A 277 -15.78 -5.77 0.05
CA TRP A 277 -14.40 -5.74 -0.37
C TRP A 277 -13.94 -7.08 -0.95
N GLN A 278 -12.99 -7.00 -1.85
CA GLN A 278 -12.40 -8.15 -2.54
C GLN A 278 -10.91 -7.90 -2.78
N ILE A 279 -10.08 -8.92 -2.54
CA ILE A 279 -8.68 -8.91 -2.96
C ILE A 279 -8.57 -9.65 -4.29
N ILE A 280 -8.13 -8.95 -5.31
CA ILE A 280 -7.97 -9.47 -6.67
C ILE A 280 -6.49 -9.75 -6.91
N ARG A 281 -6.13 -11.02 -7.08
CA ARG A 281 -4.76 -11.38 -7.50
C ARG A 281 -4.54 -10.96 -8.96
N VAL A 282 -3.47 -10.21 -9.17
CA VAL A 282 -3.07 -9.77 -10.51
C VAL A 282 -2.16 -10.83 -11.11
N THR A 283 -2.71 -11.68 -11.96
CA THR A 283 -1.99 -12.81 -12.57
C THR A 283 -1.95 -12.69 -14.09
N ASP A 284 -1.22 -13.58 -14.75
CA ASP A 284 -1.16 -13.71 -16.21
C ASP A 284 -2.50 -14.08 -16.87
N GLN A 285 -3.51 -14.43 -16.09
CA GLN A 285 -4.89 -14.62 -16.56
C GLN A 285 -5.60 -13.29 -16.89
N ILE A 286 -5.11 -12.17 -16.38
CA ILE A 286 -5.64 -10.85 -16.68
C ILE A 286 -4.90 -10.32 -17.92
N PRO A 287 -5.60 -10.03 -19.02
CA PRO A 287 -4.95 -9.53 -20.22
C PRO A 287 -4.35 -8.15 -20.00
N ASP A 288 -3.19 -7.90 -20.58
CA ASP A 288 -2.58 -6.58 -20.61
C ASP A 288 -3.45 -5.60 -21.41
N ALA A 289 -3.63 -4.40 -20.90
CA ALA A 289 -4.24 -3.31 -21.65
C ALA A 289 -3.27 -2.84 -22.74
N PRO A 290 -3.62 -2.95 -24.03
CA PRO A 290 -2.69 -2.64 -25.10
C PRO A 290 -2.26 -1.15 -25.12
N GLU A 291 -3.10 -0.27 -24.57
CA GLU A 291 -2.82 1.18 -24.48
C GLU A 291 -1.71 1.51 -23.48
N PHE A 292 -1.34 0.58 -22.62
CA PHE A 292 -0.28 0.79 -21.63
C PHE A 292 1.12 0.74 -22.27
N ALA A 293 1.36 -0.17 -23.22
CA ALA A 293 2.68 -0.39 -23.78
C ALA A 293 3.34 0.86 -24.38
N PRO A 294 2.66 1.75 -25.11
CA PRO A 294 3.26 2.97 -25.65
C PRO A 294 3.81 3.91 -24.56
N ALA A 295 3.15 3.99 -23.40
CA ALA A 295 3.54 4.90 -22.31
C ALA A 295 4.91 4.54 -21.70
N VAL A 296 5.26 3.24 -21.71
CA VAL A 296 6.49 2.73 -21.08
C VAL A 296 7.52 2.22 -22.08
N SER A 297 7.26 2.31 -23.37
CA SER A 297 8.13 1.73 -24.42
C SER A 297 9.57 2.28 -24.37
N LYS A 298 9.74 3.57 -24.07
CA LYS A 298 11.06 4.21 -23.98
C LYS A 298 11.94 3.69 -22.83
N TYR A 299 11.35 3.02 -21.83
CA TYR A 299 12.09 2.50 -20.66
C TYR A 299 12.55 1.04 -20.87
N ARG A 300 11.93 0.30 -21.80
CA ARG A 300 12.25 -1.12 -22.04
C ARG A 300 13.67 -1.32 -22.54
N SER A 301 14.19 -0.43 -23.38
CA SER A 301 15.53 -0.54 -23.92
C SER A 301 16.64 -0.58 -22.85
N LEU A 302 16.43 0.05 -21.70
CA LEU A 302 17.37 -0.05 -20.58
C LEU A 302 17.39 -1.46 -20.02
N LEU A 303 16.23 -2.06 -19.81
CA LEU A 303 16.12 -3.42 -19.27
C LEU A 303 16.78 -4.43 -20.20
N ASP A 304 16.55 -4.31 -21.52
CA ASP A 304 17.17 -5.18 -22.53
C ASP A 304 18.71 -5.11 -22.50
N GLN A 305 19.28 -3.92 -22.28
CA GLN A 305 20.72 -3.73 -22.12
C GLN A 305 21.30 -4.37 -20.87
N LEU A 306 20.48 -4.67 -19.88
CA LEU A 306 20.89 -5.26 -18.60
C LEU A 306 20.77 -6.80 -18.60
N GLU A 307 20.23 -7.40 -19.65
CA GLU A 307 20.15 -8.88 -19.80
C GLU A 307 21.52 -9.53 -20.15
N VAL A 308 22.60 -8.85 -19.85
CA VAL A 308 23.96 -9.37 -20.04
C VAL A 308 24.34 -10.25 -18.87
N ARG A 309 24.76 -11.49 -19.15
CA ARG A 309 25.25 -12.43 -18.13
C ARG A 309 26.51 -11.88 -17.45
N VAL A 310 26.50 -11.81 -16.11
CA VAL A 310 27.63 -11.38 -15.29
C VAL A 310 28.20 -12.50 -14.43
N GLY A 311 27.47 -13.60 -14.25
CA GLY A 311 27.88 -14.72 -13.42
C GLY A 311 26.91 -15.89 -13.48
N ALA A 312 27.01 -16.79 -12.51
CA ALA A 312 26.07 -17.87 -12.30
C ALA A 312 26.08 -18.30 -10.83
N THR A 313 24.97 -18.84 -10.36
CA THR A 313 24.88 -19.50 -9.04
C THR A 313 24.72 -21.00 -9.22
N ALA A 314 25.37 -21.78 -8.33
CA ALA A 314 25.25 -23.23 -8.29
C ALA A 314 24.12 -23.69 -7.32
N VAL A 315 23.62 -22.78 -6.50
CA VAL A 315 22.58 -23.04 -5.48
C VAL A 315 21.40 -22.07 -5.68
N PRO A 316 20.19 -22.39 -5.22
CA PRO A 316 19.11 -21.41 -5.19
C PRO A 316 19.48 -20.22 -4.31
N LEU A 317 19.12 -18.99 -4.72
CA LEU A 317 19.27 -17.79 -3.90
C LEU A 317 17.89 -17.28 -3.51
N ASP A 318 17.56 -17.42 -2.24
CA ASP A 318 16.28 -16.94 -1.67
C ASP A 318 16.40 -15.46 -1.30
N ALA A 319 15.94 -14.58 -2.19
CA ALA A 319 15.88 -13.13 -2.00
C ALA A 319 14.45 -12.64 -1.67
N LEU A 320 13.55 -13.53 -1.25
CA LEU A 320 12.21 -13.15 -0.81
C LEU A 320 12.30 -12.18 0.39
N SER A 321 11.52 -11.11 0.36
CA SER A 321 11.54 -10.05 1.36
C SER A 321 11.39 -10.60 2.78
N TYR A 322 10.45 -11.52 3.00
CA TYR A 322 10.27 -12.18 4.29
C TYR A 322 11.51 -12.98 4.70
N SER A 323 12.09 -13.76 3.78
CA SER A 323 13.25 -14.62 4.09
C SER A 323 14.48 -13.81 4.51
N VAL A 324 14.85 -12.80 3.73
CA VAL A 324 16.05 -11.99 4.00
C VAL A 324 15.92 -11.12 5.25
N ARG A 325 14.70 -10.89 5.73
CA ARG A 325 14.44 -10.09 6.94
C ARG A 325 14.28 -10.92 8.21
N THR A 326 14.03 -12.24 8.11
CA THR A 326 13.67 -13.06 9.28
C THR A 326 14.66 -14.19 9.55
N LYS A 327 15.49 -14.55 8.60
CA LYS A 327 16.43 -15.67 8.73
C LYS A 327 17.71 -15.44 7.94
N GLU A 328 18.73 -16.23 8.25
CA GLU A 328 19.94 -16.35 7.46
C GLU A 328 19.63 -16.89 6.05
N THR A 329 20.21 -16.30 5.00
CA THR A 329 20.04 -16.71 3.60
C THR A 329 21.37 -16.75 2.86
N ASP A 330 21.50 -17.64 1.87
CA ASP A 330 22.72 -17.73 1.05
C ASP A 330 23.04 -16.42 0.32
N ILE A 331 22.00 -15.70 -0.15
CA ILE A 331 22.17 -14.39 -0.78
C ILE A 331 22.68 -13.33 0.21
N GLY A 332 22.16 -13.32 1.44
CA GLY A 332 22.61 -12.40 2.49
C GLY A 332 24.08 -12.64 2.82
N ASN A 333 24.47 -13.89 3.02
CA ASN A 333 25.87 -14.27 3.28
C ASN A 333 26.79 -13.90 2.11
N PHE A 334 26.37 -14.18 0.86
CA PHE A 334 27.13 -13.83 -0.33
C PHE A 334 27.38 -12.32 -0.43
N ILE A 335 26.35 -11.50 -0.20
CA ILE A 335 26.46 -10.03 -0.25
C ILE A 335 27.36 -9.52 0.88
N ALA A 336 27.18 -10.02 2.11
CA ALA A 336 28.02 -9.64 3.26
C ALA A 336 29.50 -9.98 3.02
N ASP A 337 29.79 -11.17 2.47
CA ASP A 337 31.14 -11.56 2.08
C ASP A 337 31.70 -10.70 0.96
N ALA A 338 30.90 -10.35 -0.03
CA ALA A 338 31.30 -9.43 -1.09
C ALA A 338 31.70 -8.05 -0.54
N TYR A 339 30.90 -7.50 0.39
CA TYR A 339 31.22 -6.23 1.07
C TYR A 339 32.52 -6.33 1.90
N ARG A 340 32.63 -7.37 2.72
CA ARG A 340 33.81 -7.65 3.52
C ARG A 340 35.09 -7.69 2.68
N ASN A 341 35.05 -8.43 1.57
CA ASN A 341 36.19 -8.58 0.68
C ASN A 341 36.54 -7.27 -0.05
N ALA A 342 35.52 -6.50 -0.50
CA ALA A 342 35.72 -5.27 -1.25
C ALA A 342 36.53 -4.20 -0.46
N VAL A 343 36.35 -4.16 0.86
CA VAL A 343 37.04 -3.17 1.74
C VAL A 343 38.08 -3.77 2.66
N GLY A 344 38.33 -5.07 2.58
CA GLY A 344 39.31 -5.77 3.44
C GLY A 344 38.94 -5.64 4.92
N ALA A 345 37.68 -5.93 5.28
CA ALA A 345 37.22 -5.93 6.67
C ALA A 345 37.23 -7.34 7.27
N ASP A 346 37.14 -7.45 8.59
CA ASP A 346 37.07 -8.75 9.31
C ASP A 346 35.64 -9.33 9.22
N ILE A 347 34.62 -8.46 9.20
CA ILE A 347 33.20 -8.81 9.20
C ILE A 347 32.49 -7.98 8.14
N GLY A 348 31.50 -8.58 7.45
CA GLY A 348 30.59 -7.89 6.56
C GLY A 348 29.16 -7.89 7.10
N PHE A 349 28.47 -6.77 6.97
CA PHE A 349 27.05 -6.65 7.29
C PHE A 349 26.25 -6.20 6.08
N VAL A 350 25.06 -6.75 5.92
CA VAL A 350 24.02 -6.25 5.03
C VAL A 350 22.68 -6.33 5.76
N ASN A 351 21.89 -5.27 5.73
CA ASN A 351 20.54 -5.33 6.28
C ASN A 351 19.58 -5.98 5.27
N GLY A 352 18.65 -6.80 5.76
CA GLY A 352 17.69 -7.53 4.92
C GLY A 352 16.87 -6.60 4.01
N GLY A 353 16.52 -5.40 4.51
CA GLY A 353 15.79 -4.38 3.74
C GLY A 353 16.54 -3.80 2.54
N SER A 354 17.87 -4.01 2.43
CA SER A 354 18.65 -3.63 1.25
C SER A 354 18.51 -4.61 0.09
N ILE A 355 18.08 -5.84 0.36
CA ILE A 355 17.89 -6.90 -0.65
C ILE A 355 16.45 -6.83 -1.16
N ARG A 356 16.26 -6.38 -2.40
CA ARG A 356 14.94 -5.91 -2.90
C ARG A 356 14.35 -6.73 -4.06
N ALA A 357 15.02 -7.81 -4.48
CA ALA A 357 14.55 -8.61 -5.63
C ALA A 357 13.17 -9.27 -5.38
N ASP A 358 12.87 -9.63 -4.14
CA ASP A 358 11.64 -10.29 -3.67
C ASP A 358 11.24 -11.52 -4.51
N LEU A 359 12.24 -12.30 -4.90
CA LEU A 359 12.08 -13.55 -5.64
C LEU A 359 13.19 -14.55 -5.30
N SER A 360 13.01 -15.80 -5.71
CA SER A 360 14.05 -16.83 -5.60
C SER A 360 14.69 -17.08 -6.97
N TYR A 361 16.02 -16.99 -7.02
CA TYR A 361 16.80 -17.33 -8.22
C TYR A 361 17.13 -18.83 -8.23
N ASN A 362 16.81 -19.52 -9.30
CA ASN A 362 17.23 -20.91 -9.49
C ASN A 362 18.72 -20.99 -9.80
N PRO A 363 19.39 -22.14 -9.55
CA PRO A 363 20.74 -22.40 -10.07
C PRO A 363 20.82 -22.14 -11.57
N GLY A 364 21.84 -21.37 -11.98
CA GLY A 364 21.99 -20.98 -13.38
C GLY A 364 22.64 -19.61 -13.57
N PRO A 365 22.59 -19.06 -14.78
CA PRO A 365 23.18 -17.76 -15.09
C PRO A 365 22.46 -16.62 -14.35
N LEU A 366 23.23 -15.62 -13.96
CA LEU A 366 22.75 -14.35 -13.40
C LEU A 366 23.11 -13.22 -14.38
N THR A 367 22.15 -12.35 -14.62
CA THR A 367 22.31 -11.16 -15.46
C THR A 367 22.70 -9.94 -14.62
N LYS A 368 23.16 -8.91 -15.29
CA LYS A 368 23.40 -7.61 -14.65
C LYS A 368 22.09 -7.04 -14.05
N ARG A 369 20.96 -7.30 -14.70
CA ARG A 369 19.63 -6.93 -14.19
C ARG A 369 19.33 -7.62 -12.86
N ASP A 370 19.61 -8.93 -12.75
CA ASP A 370 19.39 -9.68 -11.51
C ASP A 370 20.17 -9.06 -10.36
N VAL A 371 21.47 -8.81 -10.54
CA VAL A 371 22.31 -8.21 -9.50
C VAL A 371 21.84 -6.81 -9.09
N LEU A 372 21.45 -6.00 -10.07
CA LEU A 372 20.91 -4.65 -9.78
C LEU A 372 19.53 -4.71 -9.12
N SER A 373 18.72 -5.74 -9.38
CA SER A 373 17.43 -5.96 -8.71
C SER A 373 17.63 -6.44 -7.27
N MET A 374 18.67 -7.25 -7.01
CA MET A 374 19.04 -7.63 -5.64
C MET A 374 19.41 -6.42 -4.78
N LEU A 375 20.18 -5.48 -5.35
CA LEU A 375 20.72 -4.30 -4.66
C LEU A 375 20.47 -3.03 -5.49
N PRO A 376 19.21 -2.55 -5.57
CA PRO A 376 18.87 -1.41 -6.44
C PRO A 376 19.31 -0.05 -5.91
N PHE A 377 19.55 0.06 -4.59
CA PHE A 377 20.05 1.30 -3.99
C PHE A 377 21.48 1.59 -4.41
N ASN A 378 21.83 2.87 -4.53
CA ASN A 378 23.19 3.29 -4.86
C ASN A 378 23.99 3.64 -3.59
N ASN A 379 23.88 2.82 -2.55
CA ASN A 379 24.56 3.04 -1.29
C ASN A 379 26.05 2.74 -1.40
N PRO A 380 26.94 3.55 -0.79
CA PRO A 380 28.36 3.23 -0.67
C PRO A 380 28.60 2.12 0.36
N ILE A 381 29.65 1.33 0.15
CA ILE A 381 30.15 0.43 1.19
C ILE A 381 30.98 1.26 2.16
N VAL A 382 30.68 1.19 3.45
CA VAL A 382 31.37 1.92 4.52
C VAL A 382 32.15 0.93 5.38
N LYS A 383 33.41 1.25 5.67
CA LYS A 383 34.27 0.51 6.65
C LYS A 383 34.37 1.31 7.94
N VAL A 384 34.03 0.68 9.05
CA VAL A 384 34.10 1.28 10.39
C VAL A 384 34.85 0.37 11.35
N GLU A 385 35.46 0.96 12.37
CA GLU A 385 36.07 0.21 13.49
C GLU A 385 35.08 0.21 14.66
N VAL A 386 34.82 -0.97 15.22
CA VAL A 386 33.91 -1.14 16.35
C VAL A 386 34.55 -1.97 17.45
N SER A 387 34.18 -1.69 18.70
CA SER A 387 34.60 -2.53 19.82
C SER A 387 33.84 -3.85 19.83
N GLY A 388 34.42 -4.91 20.45
CA GLY A 388 33.69 -6.18 20.60
C GLY A 388 32.36 -6.04 21.35
N LYS A 389 32.25 -5.12 22.30
CA LYS A 389 31.00 -4.82 23.00
C LYS A 389 29.95 -4.26 22.02
N LEU A 390 30.32 -3.25 21.23
CA LEU A 390 29.41 -2.65 20.26
C LEU A 390 28.97 -3.67 19.18
N LEU A 391 29.89 -4.57 18.78
CA LEU A 391 29.57 -5.67 17.87
C LEU A 391 28.47 -6.58 18.43
N LEU A 392 28.56 -6.96 19.72
CA LEU A 392 27.50 -7.76 20.36
C LEU A 392 26.18 -6.99 20.42
N ASP A 393 26.22 -5.70 20.77
CA ASP A 393 25.03 -4.86 20.80
C ASP A 393 24.37 -4.76 19.40
N ILE A 394 25.15 -4.67 18.31
CA ILE A 394 24.67 -4.70 16.92
C ILE A 394 24.02 -6.04 16.60
N LEU A 395 24.64 -7.16 16.96
CA LEU A 395 24.10 -8.50 16.69
C LEU A 395 22.79 -8.74 17.45
N GLU A 396 22.70 -8.36 18.71
CA GLU A 396 21.45 -8.43 19.49
C GLU A 396 20.33 -7.57 18.85
N HIS A 397 20.68 -6.35 18.44
CA HIS A 397 19.74 -5.46 17.76
C HIS A 397 19.25 -6.06 16.44
N SER A 398 20.12 -6.69 15.67
CA SER A 398 19.79 -7.24 14.34
C SER A 398 18.74 -8.35 14.37
N VAL A 399 18.57 -9.04 15.51
CA VAL A 399 17.59 -10.14 15.67
C VAL A 399 16.43 -9.76 16.59
N ALA A 400 16.42 -8.55 17.13
CA ALA A 400 15.43 -8.14 18.14
C ALA A 400 13.99 -8.20 17.63
N ARG A 401 13.77 -7.92 16.34
CA ARG A 401 12.44 -7.92 15.69
C ARG A 401 12.18 -9.10 14.77
N SER A 402 13.08 -10.06 14.67
CA SER A 402 12.98 -11.18 13.72
C SER A 402 11.72 -12.06 13.91
N ARG A 403 11.01 -11.93 15.01
CA ARG A 403 9.78 -12.66 15.35
C ARG A 403 8.54 -11.77 15.45
N GLU A 404 8.65 -10.48 15.13
CA GLU A 404 7.50 -9.60 15.13
C GLU A 404 6.70 -9.79 13.84
N ASP A 405 5.39 -10.07 13.97
CA ASP A 405 4.51 -10.44 12.83
C ASP A 405 4.34 -9.33 11.80
N ASN A 406 4.59 -8.07 12.18
CA ASN A 406 4.30 -6.91 11.32
C ASN A 406 5.56 -6.31 10.70
N GLU A 407 6.75 -6.64 11.21
CA GLU A 407 8.01 -6.13 10.71
C GLU A 407 9.18 -7.00 11.12
N PRO A 408 9.38 -8.08 10.39
CA PRO A 408 10.60 -8.84 10.58
C PRO A 408 11.79 -8.00 10.13
N GLY A 409 12.72 -7.79 11.04
CA GLY A 409 14.07 -7.31 10.81
C GLY A 409 14.26 -5.85 10.62
#